data_d93cc878d3bea301595a26084118069a
#
_entry.id   d93cc878d3bea301595a26084118069a
#
_cell.length_a   1.000
_cell.length_b   1.000
_cell.length_c   1.000
_cell.angle_alpha   90.00
_cell.angle_beta   90.00
_cell.angle_gamma   90.00
#
_symmetry.space_group_name_H-M   'P 1'
#
loop_
_entity.id
_entity.type
_entity.pdbx_description
1 polymer ?
#
loop_
_entity_poly.entity_id
_entity_poly.type
_entity_poly.pdbx_seq_one_letter_code
_entity_poly.pdbx_strand_id
1 'polypeptide(L)'
;MSAAPALILACSPRRGGNTDTAAALLAAALSPPTGAASAEIRRVADVEPGPCLACDACAARPGTCVRHDAALPLLKDMASASAACLVSPIYFYHLPAQAKALVDRAQAFWHLSPDRKPGGGRRLGMVLLGARPRGDKLFSGALLTVRYMAEALGLTAAEPLLLYGLDGADALRNRPDLGERVTEYGRALAAAV
;
A
#
# COMPACT_ATOMS: atom_id res chain seq x y z
N MET A 1 8.34 -5.31 -24.16
CA MET A 1 7.59 -5.85 -23.01
C MET A 1 6.73 -4.70 -22.46
N SER A 2 5.41 -4.88 -22.35
CA SER A 2 4.56 -3.86 -21.71
C SER A 2 4.97 -3.66 -20.27
N ALA A 3 5.08 -2.40 -19.81
CA ALA A 3 5.33 -2.12 -18.40
C ALA A 3 4.19 -2.69 -17.54
N ALA A 4 4.53 -3.23 -16.36
CA ALA A 4 3.52 -3.70 -15.43
C ALA A 4 2.58 -2.54 -15.04
N PRO A 5 1.27 -2.77 -14.84
CA PRO A 5 0.35 -1.73 -14.42
C PRO A 5 0.75 -1.15 -13.06
N ALA A 6 0.32 0.08 -12.78
CA ALA A 6 0.40 0.62 -11.43
C ALA A 6 -0.54 -0.17 -10.50
N LEU A 7 -0.18 -0.33 -9.22
CA LEU A 7 -0.97 -1.08 -8.26
C LEU A 7 -1.27 -0.26 -7.01
N ILE A 8 -2.56 -0.13 -6.69
CA ILE A 8 -3.04 0.50 -5.46
C ILE A 8 -3.56 -0.57 -4.51
N LEU A 9 -2.98 -0.63 -3.30
CA LEU A 9 -3.38 -1.54 -2.24
C LEU A 9 -4.35 -0.83 -1.29
N ALA A 10 -5.64 -1.15 -1.36
CA ALA A 10 -6.67 -0.62 -0.47
C ALA A 10 -6.77 -1.48 0.80
N CYS A 11 -6.40 -0.92 1.94
CA CYS A 11 -6.23 -1.64 3.21
C CYS A 11 -7.46 -1.64 4.14
N SER A 12 -8.56 -0.99 3.75
CA SER A 12 -9.78 -0.97 4.57
C SER A 12 -10.56 -2.28 4.47
N PRO A 13 -11.05 -2.84 5.59
CA PRO A 13 -12.03 -3.93 5.54
C PRO A 13 -13.40 -3.47 5.07
N ARG A 14 -13.72 -2.17 5.21
CA ARG A 14 -14.98 -1.59 4.76
C ARG A 14 -14.94 -1.32 3.26
N ARG A 15 -16.01 -1.67 2.54
CA ARG A 15 -16.22 -1.30 1.13
C ARG A 15 -16.94 0.06 1.02
N GLY A 16 -16.66 0.79 -0.04
CA GLY A 16 -17.32 2.04 -0.40
C GLY A 16 -16.99 3.23 0.49
N GLY A 17 -15.97 3.14 1.37
CA GLY A 17 -15.57 4.22 2.27
C GLY A 17 -14.44 5.10 1.71
N ASN A 18 -13.87 5.94 2.58
CA ASN A 18 -12.82 6.90 2.25
C ASN A 18 -11.59 6.26 1.58
N THR A 19 -11.22 5.04 1.99
CA THR A 19 -10.10 4.31 1.37
C THR A 19 -10.37 3.98 -0.09
N ASP A 20 -11.59 3.54 -0.41
CA ASP A 20 -11.96 3.22 -1.78
C ASP A 20 -12.07 4.48 -2.64
N THR A 21 -12.57 5.58 -2.07
CA THR A 21 -12.60 6.89 -2.74
C THR A 21 -11.17 7.35 -3.06
N ALA A 22 -10.25 7.29 -2.10
CA ALA A 22 -8.85 7.66 -2.33
C ALA A 22 -8.17 6.72 -3.34
N ALA A 23 -8.42 5.41 -3.27
CA ALA A 23 -7.87 4.44 -4.22
C ALA A 23 -8.36 4.71 -5.66
N ALA A 24 -9.64 5.06 -5.84
CA ALA A 24 -10.18 5.42 -7.16
C ALA A 24 -9.56 6.70 -7.73
N LEU A 25 -9.36 7.72 -6.90
CA LEU A 25 -8.68 8.96 -7.31
C LEU A 25 -7.22 8.70 -7.72
N LEU A 26 -6.51 7.88 -6.95
CA LEU A 26 -5.14 7.47 -7.29
C LEU A 26 -5.10 6.65 -8.58
N ALA A 27 -6.03 5.71 -8.76
CA ALA A 27 -6.08 4.90 -9.98
C ALA A 27 -6.27 5.77 -11.22
N ALA A 28 -7.16 6.77 -11.15
CA ALA A 28 -7.36 7.74 -12.22
C ALA A 28 -6.09 8.57 -12.49
N ALA A 29 -5.39 8.99 -11.43
CA ALA A 29 -4.17 9.80 -11.53
C ALA A 29 -2.95 9.03 -12.04
N LEU A 30 -2.86 7.73 -11.74
CA LEU A 30 -1.77 6.84 -12.14
C LEU A 30 -2.00 6.18 -13.51
N SER A 31 -3.22 6.27 -14.05
CA SER A 31 -3.53 5.73 -15.38
C SER A 31 -3.06 6.70 -16.46
N PRO A 32 -2.22 6.27 -17.40
CA PRO A 32 -1.73 7.15 -18.45
C PRO A 32 -2.85 7.55 -19.42
N PRO A 33 -2.82 8.78 -19.97
CA PRO A 33 -3.85 9.28 -20.90
C PRO A 33 -3.92 8.47 -22.21
N THR A 34 -2.89 7.72 -22.54
CA THR A 34 -2.72 7.04 -23.83
C THR A 34 -3.30 5.62 -23.89
N GLY A 35 -4.13 5.20 -22.92
CA GLY A 35 -4.78 3.90 -22.96
C GLY A 35 -3.85 2.70 -22.68
N ALA A 36 -2.59 2.94 -22.29
CA ALA A 36 -1.75 1.90 -21.69
C ALA A 36 -2.39 1.41 -20.38
N ALA A 37 -1.99 0.24 -19.88
CA ALA A 37 -2.62 -0.47 -18.77
C ALA A 37 -3.09 0.46 -17.63
N SER A 38 -4.39 0.44 -17.35
CA SER A 38 -4.97 1.19 -16.22
C SER A 38 -4.38 0.71 -14.88
N ALA A 39 -4.30 1.63 -13.91
CA ALA A 39 -3.88 1.26 -12.56
C ALA A 39 -4.85 0.24 -11.94
N GLU A 40 -4.32 -0.78 -11.29
CA GLU A 40 -5.09 -1.85 -10.66
C GLU A 40 -5.30 -1.56 -9.18
N ILE A 41 -6.55 -1.70 -8.70
CA ILE A 41 -6.87 -1.62 -7.27
C ILE A 41 -7.04 -3.03 -6.72
N ARG A 42 -6.20 -3.40 -5.75
CA ARG A 42 -6.34 -4.64 -4.98
C ARG A 42 -6.73 -4.32 -3.55
N ARG A 43 -7.70 -5.06 -3.03
CA ARG A 43 -8.17 -4.87 -1.66
C ARG A 43 -7.60 -5.98 -0.77
N VAL A 44 -6.99 -5.58 0.34
CA VAL A 44 -6.45 -6.57 1.31
C VAL A 44 -7.55 -7.48 1.85
N ALA A 45 -8.76 -6.92 2.04
CA ALA A 45 -9.91 -7.71 2.51
C ALA A 45 -10.34 -8.84 1.57
N ASP A 46 -10.06 -8.73 0.26
CA ASP A 46 -10.41 -9.78 -0.72
C ASP A 46 -9.32 -10.87 -0.81
N VAL A 47 -8.12 -10.55 -0.34
CA VAL A 47 -6.98 -11.48 -0.28
C VAL A 47 -7.02 -12.33 1.00
N GLU A 48 -7.61 -11.80 2.06
CA GLU A 48 -7.71 -12.43 3.39
C GLU A 48 -6.36 -13.03 3.86
N PRO A 49 -5.29 -12.22 3.94
CA PRO A 49 -3.97 -12.75 4.26
C PRO A 49 -3.95 -13.33 5.66
N GLY A 50 -3.59 -14.59 5.78
CA GLY A 50 -3.34 -15.18 7.09
C GLY A 50 -2.09 -14.58 7.75
N PRO A 51 -2.06 -14.44 9.09
CA PRO A 51 -0.93 -13.87 9.81
C PRO A 51 0.35 -14.70 9.62
N CYS A 52 1.51 -14.08 9.84
CA CYS A 52 2.78 -14.79 9.91
C CYS A 52 2.77 -15.78 11.07
N LEU A 53 3.28 -16.99 10.86
CA LEU A 53 3.35 -18.05 11.88
C LEU A 53 4.67 -18.02 12.69
N ALA A 54 5.59 -17.12 12.36
CA ALA A 54 6.94 -17.06 12.93
C ALA A 54 7.68 -18.42 12.89
N CYS A 55 7.49 -19.18 11.82
CA CYS A 55 8.04 -20.53 11.67
C CYS A 55 9.44 -20.57 11.05
N ASP A 56 10.05 -19.42 10.75
CA ASP A 56 11.38 -19.21 10.19
C ASP A 56 11.72 -19.98 8.90
N ALA A 57 10.75 -20.61 8.25
CA ALA A 57 10.98 -21.29 6.98
C ALA A 57 11.53 -20.37 5.87
N CYS A 58 11.19 -19.08 5.92
CA CYS A 58 11.70 -18.08 5.01
C CYS A 58 13.18 -17.70 5.27
N ALA A 59 13.73 -17.96 6.44
CA ALA A 59 15.16 -17.81 6.69
C ALA A 59 15.96 -18.88 5.93
N ALA A 60 15.45 -20.12 5.89
CA ALA A 60 16.06 -21.21 5.13
C ALA A 60 15.84 -21.08 3.61
N ARG A 61 14.71 -20.54 3.19
CA ARG A 61 14.34 -20.34 1.77
C ARG A 61 13.81 -18.93 1.53
N PRO A 62 14.67 -17.91 1.43
CA PRO A 62 14.26 -16.52 1.23
C PRO A 62 13.39 -16.33 -0.01
N GLY A 63 12.37 -15.50 0.10
CA GLY A 63 11.38 -15.24 -0.96
C GLY A 63 10.23 -16.25 -1.01
N THR A 64 10.17 -17.20 -0.05
CA THR A 64 9.10 -18.21 0.04
C THR A 64 8.41 -18.18 1.41
N CYS A 65 7.20 -18.73 1.48
CA CYS A 65 6.46 -18.92 2.72
C CYS A 65 5.74 -20.28 2.72
N VAL A 66 5.60 -20.88 3.90
CA VAL A 66 4.86 -22.15 4.06
C VAL A 66 3.35 -21.98 3.88
N ARG A 67 2.83 -20.76 4.03
CA ARG A 67 1.41 -20.51 3.76
C ARG A 67 1.19 -20.32 2.26
N HIS A 68 0.30 -21.12 1.71
CA HIS A 68 -0.08 -21.09 0.29
C HIS A 68 -1.37 -20.26 0.11
N ASP A 69 -1.26 -18.93 0.34
CA ASP A 69 -2.33 -17.98 0.13
C ASP A 69 -1.87 -16.87 -0.85
N ALA A 70 -2.76 -15.93 -1.16
CA ALA A 70 -2.47 -14.87 -2.13
C ALA A 70 -1.57 -13.74 -1.56
N ALA A 71 -1.09 -13.81 -0.31
CA ALA A 71 -0.31 -12.74 0.31
C ALA A 71 1.04 -12.51 -0.37
N LEU A 72 1.84 -13.56 -0.60
CA LEU A 72 3.12 -13.41 -1.27
C LEU A 72 3.01 -12.99 -2.74
N PRO A 73 2.13 -13.58 -3.56
CA PRO A 73 1.84 -13.07 -4.90
C PRO A 73 1.52 -11.58 -4.89
N LEU A 74 0.59 -11.11 -4.05
CA LEU A 74 0.23 -9.71 -3.95
C LEU A 74 1.43 -8.81 -3.59
N LEU A 75 2.27 -9.21 -2.63
CA LEU A 75 3.47 -8.46 -2.27
C LEU A 75 4.48 -8.37 -3.43
N LYS A 76 4.63 -9.44 -4.22
CA LYS A 76 5.47 -9.46 -5.43
C LYS A 76 4.90 -8.57 -6.51
N ASP A 77 3.59 -8.64 -6.77
CA ASP A 77 2.91 -7.78 -7.75
C ASP A 77 3.07 -6.31 -7.38
N MET A 78 2.86 -5.98 -6.10
CA MET A 78 3.07 -4.62 -5.59
C MET A 78 4.52 -4.15 -5.76
N ALA A 79 5.50 -5.01 -5.49
CA ALA A 79 6.90 -4.66 -5.64
C ALA A 79 7.33 -4.51 -7.11
N SER A 80 6.71 -5.24 -8.04
CA SER A 80 7.04 -5.20 -9.48
C SER A 80 6.16 -4.25 -10.30
N ALA A 81 5.14 -3.64 -9.72
CA ALA A 81 4.29 -2.64 -10.38
C ALA A 81 5.10 -1.44 -10.88
N SER A 82 4.66 -0.79 -11.98
CA SER A 82 5.31 0.45 -12.46
C SER A 82 5.28 1.55 -11.40
N ALA A 83 4.17 1.68 -10.67
CA ALA A 83 4.03 2.49 -9.48
C ALA A 83 3.21 1.72 -8.45
N ALA A 84 3.56 1.81 -7.17
CA ALA A 84 2.80 1.18 -6.10
C ALA A 84 2.36 2.22 -5.07
N CYS A 85 1.12 2.10 -4.56
CA CYS A 85 0.62 2.96 -3.49
C CYS A 85 -0.22 2.16 -2.50
N LEU A 86 0.06 2.32 -1.21
CA LEU A 86 -0.74 1.78 -0.12
C LEU A 86 -1.69 2.87 0.39
N VAL A 87 -2.99 2.56 0.44
CA VAL A 87 -4.04 3.45 0.97
C VAL A 87 -4.68 2.80 2.18
N SER A 88 -4.55 3.40 3.36
CA SER A 88 -5.02 2.78 4.61
C SER A 88 -5.73 3.76 5.54
N PRO A 89 -6.85 3.35 6.15
CA PRO A 89 -7.35 4.02 7.34
C PRO A 89 -6.44 3.71 8.53
N ILE A 90 -6.49 4.54 9.55
CA ILE A 90 -5.78 4.30 10.81
C ILE A 90 -6.75 3.73 11.85
N TYR A 91 -6.40 2.55 12.36
CA TYR A 91 -7.07 1.89 13.48
C TYR A 91 -6.11 1.77 14.66
N PHE A 92 -6.45 2.37 15.80
CA PHE A 92 -5.58 2.37 16.99
C PHE A 92 -4.13 2.79 16.69
N TYR A 93 -3.95 3.92 15.95
CA TYR A 93 -2.66 4.47 15.53
C TYR A 93 -1.84 3.57 14.59
N HIS A 94 -2.47 2.55 14.01
CA HIS A 94 -1.81 1.57 13.14
C HIS A 94 -2.66 1.20 11.92
N LEU A 95 -2.15 0.30 11.09
CA LEU A 95 -2.90 -0.31 9.99
C LEU A 95 -4.00 -1.22 10.53
N PRO A 96 -5.11 -1.45 9.79
CA PRO A 96 -6.08 -2.51 10.09
C PRO A 96 -5.40 -3.88 10.19
N ALA A 97 -5.98 -4.79 10.99
CA ALA A 97 -5.38 -6.09 11.28
C ALA A 97 -5.06 -6.91 10.01
N GLN A 98 -5.94 -6.89 9.01
CA GLN A 98 -5.72 -7.60 7.75
C GLN A 98 -4.53 -7.03 6.97
N ALA A 99 -4.38 -5.71 6.93
CA ALA A 99 -3.24 -5.06 6.30
C ALA A 99 -1.95 -5.35 7.07
N LYS A 100 -2.00 -5.35 8.41
CA LYS A 100 -0.85 -5.72 9.24
C LYS A 100 -0.45 -7.18 9.04
N ALA A 101 -1.42 -8.10 8.89
CA ALA A 101 -1.13 -9.49 8.57
C ALA A 101 -0.38 -9.63 7.23
N LEU A 102 -0.78 -8.87 6.20
CA LEU A 102 -0.04 -8.83 4.93
C LEU A 102 1.38 -8.30 5.11
N VAL A 103 1.54 -7.21 5.87
CA VAL A 103 2.87 -6.63 6.15
C VAL A 103 3.79 -7.65 6.82
N ASP A 104 3.29 -8.39 7.82
CA ASP A 104 4.10 -9.41 8.51
C ASP A 104 4.55 -10.55 7.58
N ARG A 105 3.82 -10.77 6.48
CA ARG A 105 4.21 -11.75 5.45
C ARG A 105 5.36 -11.25 4.57
N ALA A 106 5.67 -9.95 4.57
CA ALA A 106 6.87 -9.41 3.93
C ALA A 106 8.18 -9.93 4.56
N GLN A 107 8.10 -10.54 5.76
CA GLN A 107 9.21 -11.28 6.36
C GLN A 107 9.85 -12.28 5.40
N ALA A 108 9.08 -12.85 4.47
CA ALA A 108 9.59 -13.76 3.45
C ALA A 108 10.71 -13.14 2.57
N PHE A 109 10.73 -11.83 2.42
CA PHE A 109 11.69 -11.09 1.59
C PHE A 109 12.83 -10.47 2.40
N TRP A 110 12.73 -10.46 3.74
CA TRP A 110 13.71 -9.82 4.62
C TRP A 110 15.12 -10.40 4.45
N HIS A 111 15.23 -11.70 4.29
CA HIS A 111 16.49 -12.41 4.14
C HIS A 111 17.06 -12.42 2.70
N LEU A 112 16.38 -11.80 1.74
CA LEU A 112 16.94 -11.63 0.40
C LEU A 112 18.05 -10.57 0.41
N SER A 113 19.13 -10.83 -0.32
CA SER A 113 20.12 -9.78 -0.63
C SER A 113 19.47 -8.65 -1.43
N PRO A 114 19.99 -7.41 -1.35
CA PRO A 114 19.35 -6.25 -1.98
C PRO A 114 19.10 -6.42 -3.48
N ASP A 115 20.00 -7.06 -4.22
CA ASP A 115 19.91 -7.34 -5.66
C ASP A 115 18.80 -8.35 -6.02
N ARG A 116 18.37 -9.16 -5.06
CA ARG A 116 17.32 -10.17 -5.24
C ARG A 116 15.93 -9.72 -4.76
N LYS A 117 15.84 -8.56 -4.13
CA LYS A 117 14.54 -8.01 -3.70
C LYS A 117 13.71 -7.57 -4.91
N PRO A 118 12.41 -7.88 -4.96
CA PRO A 118 11.61 -7.67 -6.17
C PRO A 118 11.37 -6.19 -6.51
N GLY A 119 11.51 -5.29 -5.55
CA GLY A 119 11.20 -3.87 -5.71
C GLY A 119 12.21 -3.10 -6.57
N GLY A 120 13.48 -3.51 -6.61
CA GLY A 120 14.52 -2.86 -7.44
C GLY A 120 14.65 -1.35 -7.20
N GLY A 121 14.37 -0.86 -5.99
CA GLY A 121 14.45 0.57 -5.65
C GLY A 121 13.24 1.42 -6.06
N ARG A 122 12.22 0.85 -6.72
CA ARG A 122 11.00 1.59 -7.11
C ARG A 122 10.30 2.19 -5.89
N ARG A 123 9.51 3.24 -6.11
CA ARG A 123 8.85 3.96 -5.02
C ARG A 123 7.55 3.30 -4.59
N LEU A 124 7.32 3.27 -3.26
CA LEU A 124 6.04 2.95 -2.63
C LEU A 124 5.41 4.21 -2.08
N GLY A 125 4.30 4.66 -2.68
CA GLY A 125 3.46 5.73 -2.15
C GLY A 125 2.65 5.27 -0.94
N MET A 126 2.31 6.23 -0.06
CA MET A 126 1.48 6.00 1.12
C MET A 126 0.44 7.10 1.26
N VAL A 127 -0.84 6.73 1.30
CA VAL A 127 -1.95 7.63 1.66
C VAL A 127 -2.61 7.08 2.93
N LEU A 128 -2.49 7.82 4.03
CA LEU A 128 -3.00 7.41 5.33
C LEU A 128 -4.16 8.32 5.76
N LEU A 129 -5.27 7.71 6.16
CA LEU A 129 -6.56 8.36 6.40
C LEU A 129 -6.92 8.26 7.89
N GLY A 130 -6.95 9.38 8.60
CA GLY A 130 -7.31 9.46 10.00
C GLY A 130 -8.65 10.14 10.23
N ALA A 131 -9.52 9.57 11.09
CA ALA A 131 -10.77 10.19 11.50
C ALA A 131 -10.53 11.42 12.38
N ARG A 132 -9.49 11.41 13.22
CA ARG A 132 -9.17 12.54 14.09
C ARG A 132 -8.75 13.76 13.28
N PRO A 133 -9.17 14.99 13.66
CA PRO A 133 -8.81 16.22 12.95
C PRO A 133 -7.35 16.64 13.15
N ARG A 134 -6.66 16.07 14.15
CA ARG A 134 -5.25 16.34 14.50
C ARG A 134 -4.65 15.24 15.36
N GLY A 135 -3.33 15.23 15.50
CA GLY A 135 -2.59 14.34 16.40
C GLY A 135 -1.21 14.00 15.85
N ASP A 136 -0.16 14.47 16.53
CA ASP A 136 1.24 14.34 16.06
C ASP A 136 1.70 12.90 15.86
N LYS A 137 1.13 11.98 16.64
CA LYS A 137 1.47 10.55 16.59
C LYS A 137 0.46 9.69 15.82
N LEU A 138 -0.59 10.30 15.24
CA LEU A 138 -1.71 9.55 14.67
C LEU A 138 -1.27 8.50 13.64
N PHE A 139 -0.29 8.82 12.82
CA PHE A 139 0.20 7.97 11.73
C PHE A 139 1.53 7.27 12.03
N SER A 140 2.19 7.57 13.15
CA SER A 140 3.58 7.16 13.41
C SER A 140 3.80 5.65 13.33
N GLY A 141 2.90 4.85 13.92
CA GLY A 141 3.00 3.39 13.90
C GLY A 141 2.84 2.82 12.49
N ALA A 142 1.87 3.31 11.73
CA ALA A 142 1.65 2.88 10.35
C ALA A 142 2.81 3.28 9.43
N LEU A 143 3.32 4.51 9.56
CA LEU A 143 4.45 5.00 8.77
C LEU A 143 5.70 4.15 8.96
N LEU A 144 6.07 3.89 10.21
CA LEU A 144 7.24 3.07 10.54
C LEU A 144 7.09 1.66 9.94
N THR A 145 5.95 1.05 10.14
CA THR A 145 5.65 -0.30 9.66
C THR A 145 5.73 -0.41 8.14
N VAL A 146 5.12 0.55 7.40
CA VAL A 146 5.12 0.52 5.93
C VAL A 146 6.52 0.80 5.37
N ARG A 147 7.32 1.66 6.01
CA ARG A 147 8.71 1.90 5.61
C ARG A 147 9.56 0.63 5.67
N TYR A 148 9.47 -0.13 6.75
CA TYR A 148 10.21 -1.41 6.87
C TYR A 148 9.66 -2.51 5.96
N MET A 149 8.35 -2.53 5.69
CA MET A 149 7.79 -3.39 4.65
C MET A 149 8.36 -3.05 3.26
N ALA A 150 8.43 -1.76 2.92
CA ALA A 150 9.03 -1.30 1.67
C ALA A 150 10.49 -1.76 1.56
N GLU A 151 11.28 -1.59 2.61
CA GLU A 151 12.67 -2.05 2.67
C GLU A 151 12.79 -3.56 2.46
N ALA A 152 11.93 -4.36 3.10
CA ALA A 152 11.92 -5.81 2.92
C ALA A 152 11.67 -6.19 1.46
N LEU A 153 10.80 -5.46 0.77
CA LEU A 153 10.47 -5.67 -0.65
C LEU A 153 11.50 -5.04 -1.62
N GLY A 154 12.47 -4.27 -1.12
CA GLY A 154 13.41 -3.52 -1.97
C GLY A 154 12.77 -2.30 -2.65
N LEU A 155 11.72 -1.76 -2.05
CA LEU A 155 11.08 -0.51 -2.46
C LEU A 155 11.61 0.66 -1.62
N THR A 156 11.56 1.87 -2.18
CA THR A 156 11.84 3.11 -1.46
C THR A 156 10.53 3.77 -1.07
N ALA A 157 10.30 3.97 0.24
CA ALA A 157 9.12 4.69 0.71
C ALA A 157 9.15 6.15 0.25
N ALA A 158 8.11 6.58 -0.45
CA ALA A 158 7.91 7.98 -0.83
C ALA A 158 7.44 8.79 0.38
N GLU A 159 7.52 10.13 0.29
CA GLU A 159 6.93 11.01 1.29
C GLU A 159 5.42 10.73 1.38
N PRO A 160 4.85 10.48 2.58
CA PRO A 160 3.46 10.07 2.70
C PRO A 160 2.48 11.23 2.57
N LEU A 161 1.30 10.98 2.02
CA LEU A 161 0.15 11.87 2.14
C LEU A 161 -0.67 11.50 3.37
N LEU A 162 -0.76 12.43 4.33
CA LEU A 162 -1.50 12.26 5.58
C LEU A 162 -2.77 13.11 5.56
N LEU A 163 -3.94 12.47 5.68
CA LEU A 163 -5.24 13.10 5.65
C LEU A 163 -5.93 12.94 7.00
N TYR A 164 -6.28 14.06 7.61
CA TYR A 164 -6.93 14.17 8.91
C TYR A 164 -8.42 14.49 8.77
N GLY A 165 -9.21 14.21 9.81
CA GLY A 165 -10.61 14.65 9.92
C GLY A 165 -11.57 13.89 9.01
N LEU A 166 -11.22 12.67 8.59
CA LEU A 166 -12.05 11.83 7.74
C LEU A 166 -12.91 10.88 8.59
N ASP A 167 -13.78 11.47 9.42
CA ASP A 167 -14.76 10.73 10.20
C ASP A 167 -16.04 10.48 9.36
N GLY A 168 -16.57 9.26 9.42
CA GLY A 168 -17.66 8.82 8.56
C GLY A 168 -17.20 8.24 7.21
N ALA A 169 -18.08 7.46 6.57
CA ALA A 169 -17.74 6.68 5.37
C ALA A 169 -17.49 7.57 4.13
N ASP A 170 -18.22 8.67 4.02
CA ASP A 170 -18.21 9.56 2.84
C ASP A 170 -17.42 10.87 3.07
N ALA A 171 -16.66 10.95 4.17
CA ALA A 171 -15.98 12.17 4.55
C ALA A 171 -15.05 12.70 3.45
N LEU A 172 -14.33 11.84 2.75
CA LEU A 172 -13.43 12.26 1.66
C LEU A 172 -14.22 12.72 0.42
N ARG A 173 -15.36 12.11 0.11
CA ARG A 173 -16.22 12.56 -1.01
C ARG A 173 -16.76 13.98 -0.79
N ASN A 174 -16.99 14.34 0.46
CA ASN A 174 -17.50 15.65 0.86
C ASN A 174 -16.37 16.69 1.06
N ARG A 175 -15.12 16.33 0.75
CA ARG A 175 -13.94 17.19 0.89
C ARG A 175 -13.14 17.22 -0.42
N PRO A 176 -13.62 17.99 -1.42
CA PRO A 176 -12.94 18.10 -2.72
C PRO A 176 -11.48 18.58 -2.61
N ASP A 177 -11.19 19.44 -1.64
CA ASP A 177 -9.83 19.89 -1.31
C ASP A 177 -8.88 18.72 -0.97
N LEU A 178 -9.35 17.75 -0.21
CA LEU A 178 -8.56 16.55 0.13
C LEU A 178 -8.50 15.57 -1.04
N GLY A 179 -9.59 15.48 -1.84
CA GLY A 179 -9.61 14.69 -3.06
C GLY A 179 -8.58 15.17 -4.10
N GLU A 180 -8.44 16.49 -4.27
CA GLU A 180 -7.43 17.09 -5.14
C GLU A 180 -6.01 16.75 -4.66
N ARG A 181 -5.72 16.85 -3.36
CA ARG A 181 -4.43 16.44 -2.80
C ARG A 181 -4.09 14.97 -3.07
N VAL A 182 -5.09 14.07 -3.03
CA VAL A 182 -4.89 12.65 -3.39
C VAL A 182 -4.54 12.52 -4.87
N THR A 183 -5.22 13.25 -5.74
CA THR A 183 -4.98 13.24 -7.19
C THR A 183 -3.59 13.79 -7.53
N GLU A 184 -3.20 14.90 -6.93
CA GLU A 184 -1.86 15.51 -7.08
C GLU A 184 -0.76 14.54 -6.60
N TYR A 185 -0.98 13.89 -5.46
CA TYR A 185 -0.06 12.88 -4.95
C TYR A 185 0.13 11.72 -5.94
N GLY A 186 -0.95 11.24 -6.54
CA GLY A 186 -0.90 10.21 -7.59
C GLY A 186 -0.10 10.65 -8.82
N ARG A 187 -0.31 11.88 -9.30
CA ARG A 187 0.46 12.46 -10.42
C ARG A 187 1.95 12.59 -10.10
N ALA A 188 2.28 13.07 -8.89
CA ALA A 188 3.67 13.18 -8.44
C ALA A 188 4.35 11.81 -8.33
N LEU A 189 3.62 10.79 -7.88
CA LEU A 189 4.12 9.42 -7.82
C LEU A 189 4.37 8.86 -9.23
N ALA A 190 3.49 9.10 -10.20
CA ALA A 190 3.66 8.69 -11.59
C ALA A 190 4.87 9.35 -12.26
N ALA A 191 5.12 10.63 -11.99
CA ALA A 191 6.25 11.37 -12.56
C ALA A 191 7.63 10.96 -12.00
N ALA A 192 7.64 10.20 -10.91
CA ALA A 192 8.87 9.76 -10.23
C ALA A 192 9.29 8.31 -10.57
N VAL A 193 8.61 7.69 -11.57
CA VAL A 193 8.84 6.31 -12.08
C VAL A 193 9.88 6.28 -13.26
#